data_d0260cec5cf16046c776e2db7249a463
#
_entry.id   d0260cec5cf16046c776e2db7249a463
#
_cell.length_a   1.000
_cell.length_b   1.000
_cell.length_c   1.000
_cell.angle_alpha   90.00
_cell.angle_beta   90.00
_cell.angle_gamma   90.00
#
_symmetry.space_group_name_H-M   'P 1'
#
loop_
_entity.id
_entity.type
_entity.pdbx_description
1 polymer ?
#
loop_
_entity_poly.entity_id
_entity_poly.type
_entity_poly.pdbx_seq_one_letter_code
_entity_poly.pdbx_strand_id
1 'polypeptide(L)'
;MLNICQRLGLRTGLTTGLIIGFAASVLLALPAMPARGAEGGGGAPKKSGASKVEQIPGTNLMRITLTQKAAERLDIKTGKTAADANGVMTAPYAALFYDGKGKTWVYTNPEPLVYVRAPVVVESIKGPNVVLKEGPAAGTTVVVVGVAELYGAETGIGK
;
A
#
# COMPACT_ATOMS: atom_id res chain seq x y z
N MET A 1 12.95 -32.25 -38.52
CA MET A 1 13.50 -33.30 -37.67
C MET A 1 12.92 -33.08 -36.29
N LEU A 2 11.78 -33.74 -35.97
CA LEU A 2 11.60 -35.03 -35.30
C LEU A 2 12.28 -35.03 -33.91
N ASN A 3 11.56 -35.08 -32.79
CA ASN A 3 10.86 -36.18 -32.12
C ASN A 3 10.20 -35.66 -30.84
N ILE A 4 8.93 -35.73 -30.59
CA ILE A 4 8.08 -36.84 -30.12
C ILE A 4 8.74 -37.69 -29.03
N CYS A 5 8.19 -37.57 -27.80
CA CYS A 5 7.93 -38.76 -26.96
C CYS A 5 6.82 -38.46 -25.95
N GLN A 6 5.66 -39.01 -26.24
CA GLN A 6 4.58 -39.38 -25.34
C GLN A 6 5.07 -40.32 -24.24
N ARG A 7 4.54 -40.20 -23.04
CA ARG A 7 4.18 -41.38 -22.24
C ARG A 7 2.96 -41.10 -21.37
N LEU A 8 1.90 -41.75 -21.82
CA LEU A 8 0.72 -42.17 -21.07
C LEU A 8 1.14 -43.04 -19.89
N GLY A 9 0.53 -42.84 -18.74
CA GLY A 9 0.63 -43.72 -17.58
C GLY A 9 -0.73 -43.81 -16.88
N LEU A 10 -1.64 -44.55 -17.46
CA LEU A 10 -2.91 -45.00 -16.89
C LEU A 10 -2.61 -46.10 -15.87
N ARG A 11 -3.04 -45.95 -14.62
CA ARG A 11 -3.16 -47.06 -13.68
C ARG A 11 -4.51 -47.01 -12.96
N THR A 12 -5.40 -47.81 -13.47
CA THR A 12 -6.59 -48.33 -12.82
C THR A 12 -6.19 -49.23 -11.66
N GLY A 13 -6.80 -49.04 -10.51
CA GLY A 13 -6.70 -49.95 -9.35
C GLY A 13 -8.04 -50.02 -8.64
N LEU A 14 -8.87 -50.92 -9.14
CA LEU A 14 -10.16 -51.31 -8.55
C LEU A 14 -9.85 -52.35 -7.47
N THR A 15 -10.19 -52.14 -6.22
CA THR A 15 -10.32 -53.21 -5.21
C THR A 15 -11.58 -53.00 -4.38
N THR A 16 -12.53 -53.85 -4.71
CA THR A 16 -13.73 -54.21 -3.97
C THR A 16 -13.35 -54.86 -2.65
N GLY A 17 -13.85 -54.36 -1.54
CA GLY A 17 -13.73 -54.95 -0.21
C GLY A 17 -15.00 -54.70 0.62
N LEU A 18 -15.95 -55.61 0.49
CA LEU A 18 -17.16 -55.75 1.31
C LEU A 18 -16.79 -56.40 2.63
N ILE A 19 -17.00 -55.74 3.77
CA ILE A 19 -17.12 -56.39 5.10
C ILE A 19 -18.30 -55.76 5.85
N ILE A 20 -19.27 -56.65 6.07
CA ILE A 20 -20.44 -56.52 6.93
C ILE A 20 -20.00 -56.72 8.37
N GLY A 21 -20.49 -55.90 9.31
CA GLY A 21 -20.41 -56.37 10.67
C GLY A 21 -20.59 -55.32 11.79
N PHE A 22 -21.77 -55.41 12.37
CA PHE A 22 -22.11 -55.19 13.79
C PHE A 22 -22.33 -53.79 14.32
N ALA A 23 -23.60 -53.55 14.59
CA ALA A 23 -24.17 -52.54 15.46
C ALA A 23 -23.64 -52.61 16.91
N ALA A 24 -23.28 -51.50 17.45
CA ALA A 24 -23.36 -51.24 18.90
C ALA A 24 -23.62 -49.76 19.11
N SER A 25 -24.89 -49.46 19.34
CA SER A 25 -25.33 -48.13 19.79
C SER A 25 -24.87 -47.88 21.19
N VAL A 26 -23.85 -47.05 21.34
CA VAL A 26 -23.56 -46.42 22.65
C VAL A 26 -23.95 -44.96 22.52
N LEU A 27 -25.11 -44.64 23.09
CA LEU A 27 -25.64 -43.30 23.23
C LEU A 27 -24.85 -42.61 24.35
N LEU A 28 -23.76 -41.98 24.05
CA LEU A 28 -23.01 -41.13 24.99
C LEU A 28 -23.57 -39.70 24.85
N ALA A 29 -24.41 -39.33 25.82
CA ALA A 29 -24.90 -37.98 25.96
C ALA A 29 -23.74 -37.05 26.32
N LEU A 30 -23.25 -36.31 25.35
CA LEU A 30 -22.32 -35.19 25.54
C LEU A 30 -23.16 -33.97 26.03
N PRO A 31 -22.77 -33.33 27.12
CA PRO A 31 -23.40 -32.07 27.49
C PRO A 31 -23.11 -31.01 26.43
N ALA A 32 -24.18 -30.42 25.92
CA ALA A 32 -24.09 -29.27 24.99
C ALA A 32 -23.40 -28.12 25.71
N MET A 33 -22.13 -27.88 25.41
CA MET A 33 -21.49 -26.62 25.74
C MET A 33 -22.13 -25.51 24.91
N PRO A 34 -22.61 -24.44 25.53
CA PRO A 34 -23.05 -23.28 24.74
C PRO A 34 -21.82 -22.75 24.00
N ALA A 35 -21.87 -22.82 22.66
CA ALA A 35 -20.97 -22.12 21.80
C ALA A 35 -21.10 -20.63 22.13
N ARG A 36 -20.15 -20.12 22.89
CA ARG A 36 -19.98 -18.69 23.11
C ARG A 36 -19.58 -18.13 21.75
N GLY A 37 -20.55 -17.61 21.03
CA GLY A 37 -20.33 -16.87 19.81
C GLY A 37 -19.32 -15.78 20.11
N ALA A 38 -18.12 -15.91 19.55
CA ALA A 38 -17.23 -14.78 19.41
C ALA A 38 -17.93 -13.84 18.44
N GLU A 39 -18.69 -12.89 18.99
CA GLU A 39 -19.06 -11.69 18.28
C GLU A 39 -17.76 -10.97 17.95
N GLY A 40 -17.16 -11.34 16.82
CA GLY A 40 -16.18 -10.53 16.12
C GLY A 40 -16.90 -9.25 15.75
N GLY A 41 -16.87 -8.27 16.65
CA GLY A 41 -17.24 -6.90 16.37
C GLY A 41 -16.36 -6.38 15.27
N GLY A 42 -16.73 -6.65 14.00
CA GLY A 42 -16.30 -5.93 12.84
C GLY A 42 -16.87 -4.52 12.92
N GLY A 43 -16.37 -3.73 13.87
CA GLY A 43 -16.57 -2.30 13.86
C GLY A 43 -15.94 -1.81 12.57
N ALA A 44 -16.76 -1.46 11.57
CA ALA A 44 -16.31 -0.67 10.43
C ALA A 44 -15.43 0.46 11.00
N PRO A 45 -14.23 0.72 10.48
CA PRO A 45 -13.38 1.77 11.00
C PRO A 45 -14.20 3.05 10.88
N LYS A 46 -14.60 3.60 12.04
CA LYS A 46 -15.16 4.95 12.11
C LYS A 46 -14.19 5.80 11.33
N LYS A 47 -14.66 6.50 10.30
CA LYS A 47 -13.90 7.49 9.55
C LYS A 47 -13.21 8.36 10.60
N SER A 48 -11.99 8.00 10.95
CA SER A 48 -11.22 8.76 11.92
C SER A 48 -10.90 10.04 11.21
N GLY A 49 -11.32 11.19 11.75
CA GLY A 49 -11.01 12.51 11.23
C GLY A 49 -9.52 12.85 11.29
N ALA A 50 -8.67 11.86 11.07
CA ALA A 50 -7.21 11.95 11.09
C ALA A 50 -6.68 12.66 9.84
N SER A 51 -7.38 12.54 8.71
CA SER A 51 -7.03 13.20 7.46
C SER A 51 -8.28 13.69 6.74
N LYS A 52 -8.16 14.84 6.06
CA LYS A 52 -9.13 15.38 5.11
C LYS A 52 -8.48 15.38 3.73
N VAL A 53 -9.15 14.80 2.75
CA VAL A 53 -8.68 14.75 1.36
C VAL A 53 -9.66 15.50 0.50
N GLU A 54 -9.18 16.51 -0.23
CA GLU A 54 -9.98 17.41 -1.07
C GLU A 54 -9.34 17.50 -2.46
N GLN A 55 -10.15 17.50 -3.48
CA GLN A 55 -9.66 17.76 -4.84
C GLN A 55 -9.31 19.23 -5.01
N ILE A 56 -8.16 19.50 -5.61
CA ILE A 56 -7.76 20.87 -5.96
C ILE A 56 -8.53 21.25 -7.24
N PRO A 57 -9.35 22.35 -7.20
CA PRO A 57 -10.14 22.76 -8.36
C PRO A 57 -9.29 22.95 -9.62
N GLY A 58 -9.78 22.43 -10.75
CA GLY A 58 -9.10 22.52 -12.04
C GLY A 58 -7.93 21.55 -12.24
N THR A 59 -7.69 20.65 -11.30
CA THR A 59 -6.63 19.65 -11.38
C THR A 59 -7.12 18.25 -10.99
N ASN A 60 -6.33 17.22 -11.33
CA ASN A 60 -6.54 15.86 -10.84
C ASN A 60 -5.71 15.56 -9.57
N LEU A 61 -5.26 16.62 -8.90
CA LEU A 61 -4.45 16.50 -7.69
C LEU A 61 -5.34 16.62 -6.46
N MET A 62 -4.95 15.90 -5.42
CA MET A 62 -5.62 15.94 -4.12
C MET A 62 -4.77 16.70 -3.11
N ARG A 63 -5.43 17.49 -2.28
CA ARG A 63 -4.85 18.11 -1.09
C ARG A 63 -5.18 17.22 0.10
N ILE A 64 -4.16 16.78 0.81
CA ILE A 64 -4.28 15.99 2.03
C ILE A 64 -3.98 16.91 3.20
N THR A 65 -4.92 17.08 4.10
CA THR A 65 -4.72 17.80 5.36
C THR A 65 -4.75 16.79 6.50
N LEU A 66 -3.65 16.65 7.23
CA LEU A 66 -3.57 15.78 8.41
C LEU A 66 -3.88 16.58 9.68
N THR A 67 -4.39 15.90 10.71
CA THR A 67 -4.35 16.44 12.06
C THR A 67 -2.92 16.32 12.61
N GLN A 68 -2.56 17.18 13.59
CA GLN A 68 -1.25 17.11 14.26
C GLN A 68 -0.96 15.68 14.78
N LYS A 69 -1.96 15.11 15.48
CA LYS A 69 -1.86 13.73 16.01
C LYS A 69 -1.65 12.67 14.93
N ALA A 70 -2.24 12.86 13.75
CA ALA A 70 -2.04 11.93 12.62
C ALA A 70 -0.62 12.05 12.06
N ALA A 71 -0.12 13.25 11.85
CA ALA A 71 1.24 13.48 11.36
C ALA A 71 2.31 12.92 12.32
N GLU A 72 2.11 13.08 13.64
CA GLU A 72 2.98 12.50 14.67
C GLU A 72 2.95 10.96 14.65
N ARG A 73 1.76 10.36 14.54
CA ARG A 73 1.61 8.90 14.48
C ARG A 73 2.23 8.26 13.24
N LEU A 74 2.23 8.99 12.13
CA LEU A 74 2.83 8.57 10.86
C LEU A 74 4.33 8.90 10.79
N ASP A 75 4.88 9.56 11.82
CA ASP A 75 6.28 10.03 11.88
C ASP A 75 6.68 10.79 10.60
N ILE A 76 5.80 11.67 10.11
CA ILE A 76 6.04 12.40 8.87
C ILE A 76 7.31 13.24 9.00
N LYS A 77 8.30 12.96 8.15
CA LYS A 77 9.53 13.76 8.05
C LYS A 77 9.65 14.37 6.69
N THR A 78 10.26 15.53 6.65
CA THR A 78 10.45 16.31 5.43
C THR A 78 11.93 16.54 5.13
N GLY A 79 12.24 16.67 3.86
CA GLY A 79 13.50 17.15 3.33
C GLY A 79 13.26 18.33 2.40
N LYS A 80 14.30 18.81 1.73
CA LYS A 80 14.19 19.88 0.73
C LYS A 80 14.74 19.44 -0.59
N THR A 81 14.14 19.92 -1.67
CA THR A 81 14.76 19.90 -2.99
C THR A 81 15.89 20.90 -3.03
N ALA A 82 16.93 20.63 -3.83
CA ALA A 82 18.05 21.52 -4.00
C ALA A 82 18.36 21.71 -5.50
N ALA A 83 19.04 22.79 -5.82
CA ALA A 83 19.70 22.95 -7.11
C ALA A 83 21.19 23.11 -6.88
N ASP A 84 22.00 22.48 -7.73
CA ASP A 84 23.45 22.70 -7.72
C ASP A 84 23.83 24.03 -8.42
N ALA A 85 25.13 24.33 -8.45
CA ALA A 85 25.64 25.54 -9.07
C ALA A 85 25.35 25.62 -10.60
N ASN A 86 25.05 24.50 -11.23
CA ASN A 86 24.70 24.38 -12.66
C ASN A 86 23.18 24.39 -12.89
N GLY A 87 22.38 24.58 -11.83
CA GLY A 87 20.92 24.56 -11.92
C GLY A 87 20.30 23.16 -11.97
N VAL A 88 21.09 22.10 -11.75
CA VAL A 88 20.60 20.73 -11.76
C VAL A 88 19.78 20.48 -10.48
N MET A 89 18.51 20.15 -10.69
CA MET A 89 17.58 19.90 -9.60
C MET A 89 17.79 18.53 -8.98
N THR A 90 17.79 18.47 -7.66
CA THR A 90 17.90 17.24 -6.88
C THR A 90 16.83 17.16 -5.79
N ALA A 91 16.43 15.94 -5.46
CA ALA A 91 15.55 15.66 -4.33
C ALA A 91 16.07 14.43 -3.56
N PRO A 92 15.74 14.27 -2.27
CA PRO A 92 16.00 13.03 -1.56
C PRO A 92 15.32 11.85 -2.24
N TYR A 93 16.04 10.75 -2.46
CA TYR A 93 15.46 9.54 -3.06
C TYR A 93 14.28 9.00 -2.26
N ALA A 94 14.33 9.11 -0.93
CA ALA A 94 13.25 8.68 -0.05
C ALA A 94 11.92 9.44 -0.24
N ALA A 95 11.94 10.60 -0.90
CA ALA A 95 10.71 11.35 -1.23
C ALA A 95 10.01 10.83 -2.49
N LEU A 96 10.71 10.04 -3.32
CA LEU A 96 10.20 9.57 -4.61
C LEU A 96 9.26 8.38 -4.42
N PHE A 97 8.11 8.42 -5.11
CA PHE A 97 7.23 7.26 -5.22
C PHE A 97 6.64 7.13 -6.62
N TYR A 98 6.12 5.94 -6.90
CA TYR A 98 5.49 5.60 -8.17
C TYR A 98 4.00 5.37 -7.95
N ASP A 99 3.17 5.94 -8.82
CA ASP A 99 1.76 5.62 -8.81
C ASP A 99 1.49 4.27 -9.50
N GLY A 100 0.25 3.79 -9.45
CA GLY A 100 -0.17 2.54 -10.10
C GLY A 100 -0.03 2.53 -11.63
N LYS A 101 0.30 3.66 -12.25
CA LYS A 101 0.55 3.82 -13.68
C LYS A 101 2.05 3.96 -14.01
N GLY A 102 2.91 3.84 -12.99
CA GLY A 102 4.37 3.96 -13.12
C GLY A 102 4.88 5.39 -13.27
N LYS A 103 4.04 6.41 -13.04
CA LYS A 103 4.48 7.80 -13.02
C LYS A 103 5.15 8.11 -11.68
N THR A 104 6.18 8.96 -11.73
CA THR A 104 6.97 9.37 -10.57
C THR A 104 6.43 10.67 -9.96
N TRP A 105 6.39 10.68 -8.63
CA TRP A 105 5.83 11.76 -7.84
C TRP A 105 6.64 12.00 -6.56
N VAL A 106 6.50 13.20 -6.00
CA VAL A 106 6.89 13.54 -4.62
C VAL A 106 5.71 14.21 -3.93
N TYR A 107 5.61 14.09 -2.60
CA TYR A 107 4.67 14.92 -1.83
C TYR A 107 5.38 16.19 -1.39
N THR A 108 4.85 17.33 -1.81
CA THR A 108 5.26 18.64 -1.31
C THR A 108 4.46 19.00 -0.06
N ASN A 109 5.05 19.80 0.82
CA ASN A 109 4.42 20.33 2.02
C ASN A 109 4.38 21.86 1.93
N PRO A 110 3.38 22.44 1.21
CA PRO A 110 3.27 23.89 1.01
C PRO A 110 2.91 24.64 2.29
N GLU A 111 2.16 24.02 3.19
CA GLU A 111 1.72 24.55 4.46
C GLU A 111 1.84 23.48 5.54
N PRO A 112 1.98 23.84 6.82
CA PRO A 112 2.01 22.87 7.91
C PRO A 112 0.82 21.90 7.83
N LEU A 113 1.11 20.59 7.91
CA LEU A 113 0.10 19.51 7.87
C LEU A 113 -0.67 19.36 6.55
N VAL A 114 -0.30 20.12 5.52
CA VAL A 114 -0.90 20.05 4.18
C VAL A 114 0.07 19.44 3.20
N TYR A 115 -0.38 18.43 2.48
CA TYR A 115 0.46 17.68 1.53
C TYR A 115 -0.24 17.61 0.18
N VAL A 116 0.54 17.85 -0.87
CA VAL A 116 0.08 17.79 -2.26
C VAL A 116 1.13 17.08 -3.10
N ARG A 117 0.74 16.09 -3.89
CA ARG A 117 1.70 15.44 -4.78
C ARG A 117 2.07 16.37 -5.95
N ALA A 118 3.34 16.34 -6.32
CA ALA A 118 3.88 17.03 -7.47
C ALA A 118 4.52 16.01 -8.42
N PRO A 119 4.29 16.12 -9.73
CA PRO A 119 4.93 15.23 -10.70
C PRO A 119 6.42 15.53 -10.77
N VAL A 120 7.22 14.48 -10.98
CA VAL A 120 8.66 14.61 -11.19
C VAL A 120 9.09 13.73 -12.36
N VAL A 121 10.10 14.17 -13.10
CA VAL A 121 10.79 13.36 -14.12
C VAL A 121 12.20 13.11 -13.63
N VAL A 122 12.51 11.85 -13.33
CA VAL A 122 13.83 11.43 -12.85
C VAL A 122 14.76 11.29 -14.05
N GLU A 123 15.92 11.93 -13.98
CA GLU A 123 17.01 11.78 -14.94
C GLU A 123 17.95 10.66 -14.52
N SER A 124 18.41 10.68 -13.26
CA SER A 124 19.32 9.68 -12.72
C SER A 124 19.23 9.62 -11.19
N ILE A 125 19.71 8.52 -10.63
CA ILE A 125 19.80 8.32 -9.18
C ILE A 125 21.27 8.38 -8.78
N LYS A 126 21.62 9.25 -7.81
CA LYS A 126 22.98 9.44 -7.30
C LYS A 126 23.01 9.26 -5.79
N GLY A 127 23.27 8.03 -5.35
CA GLY A 127 23.32 7.70 -3.91
C GLY A 127 21.97 8.00 -3.22
N PRO A 128 21.94 8.83 -2.18
CA PRO A 128 20.72 9.15 -1.43
C PRO A 128 19.82 10.17 -2.13
N ASN A 129 20.24 10.72 -3.28
CA ASN A 129 19.50 11.73 -4.01
C ASN A 129 19.14 11.28 -5.43
N VAL A 130 18.07 11.85 -5.96
CA VAL A 130 17.69 11.75 -7.37
C VAL A 130 17.95 13.07 -8.08
N VAL A 131 18.45 13.00 -9.29
CA VAL A 131 18.55 14.13 -10.21
C VAL A 131 17.23 14.21 -10.97
N LEU A 132 16.64 15.38 -10.97
CA LEU A 132 15.35 15.65 -11.61
C LEU A 132 15.55 16.45 -12.88
N LYS A 133 14.96 15.97 -13.96
CA LYS A 133 14.80 16.73 -15.21
C LYS A 133 13.66 17.74 -15.08
N GLU A 134 12.57 17.33 -14.39
CA GLU A 134 11.41 18.17 -14.11
C GLU A 134 10.92 17.87 -12.68
N GLY A 135 10.47 18.90 -11.96
CA GLY A 135 9.98 18.75 -10.60
C GLY A 135 9.72 20.08 -9.89
N PRO A 136 9.41 20.04 -8.60
CA PRO A 136 9.20 21.24 -7.80
C PRO A 136 10.49 22.07 -7.70
N ALA A 137 10.33 23.40 -7.55
CA ALA A 137 11.45 24.33 -7.46
C ALA A 137 12.43 23.98 -6.32
N ALA A 138 13.68 24.43 -6.45
CA ALA A 138 14.67 24.29 -5.38
C ALA A 138 14.18 24.94 -4.08
N GLY A 139 14.50 24.33 -2.95
CA GLY A 139 14.05 24.76 -1.63
C GLY A 139 12.65 24.30 -1.26
N THR A 140 11.90 23.65 -2.17
CA THR A 140 10.57 23.10 -1.85
C THR A 140 10.71 22.00 -0.80
N THR A 141 9.87 22.09 0.24
CA THR A 141 9.77 21.05 1.26
C THR A 141 9.03 19.84 0.70
N VAL A 142 9.67 18.67 0.77
CA VAL A 142 9.12 17.38 0.32
C VAL A 142 9.12 16.37 1.45
N VAL A 143 8.16 15.46 1.45
CA VAL A 143 8.04 14.40 2.45
C VAL A 143 9.05 13.30 2.12
N VAL A 144 9.80 12.83 3.13
CA VAL A 144 10.78 11.73 3.01
C VAL A 144 10.43 10.51 3.86
N VAL A 145 9.58 10.68 4.89
CA VAL A 145 9.00 9.58 5.69
C VAL A 145 7.50 9.78 5.74
N GLY A 146 6.73 8.70 5.59
CA GLY A 146 5.27 8.76 5.55
C GLY A 146 4.68 8.90 4.15
N VAL A 147 5.48 8.76 3.10
CA VAL A 147 5.07 8.90 1.68
C VAL A 147 4.00 7.86 1.31
N ALA A 148 4.19 6.60 1.70
CA ALA A 148 3.26 5.52 1.41
C ALA A 148 1.91 5.71 2.12
N GLU A 149 1.95 6.18 3.36
CA GLU A 149 0.77 6.47 4.17
C GLU A 149 -0.05 7.62 3.58
N LEU A 150 0.62 8.68 3.09
CA LEU A 150 -0.04 9.77 2.37
C LEU A 150 -0.68 9.27 1.08
N TYR A 151 0.01 8.40 0.33
CA TYR A 151 -0.55 7.81 -0.89
C TYR A 151 -1.76 6.91 -0.59
N GLY A 152 -1.71 6.12 0.48
CA GLY A 152 -2.84 5.34 0.98
C GLY A 152 -4.03 6.23 1.37
N ALA A 153 -3.78 7.35 2.06
CA ALA A 153 -4.81 8.31 2.44
C ALA A 153 -5.45 8.98 1.22
N GLU A 154 -4.63 9.36 0.22
CA GLU A 154 -5.08 9.98 -1.03
C GLU A 154 -5.97 9.05 -1.86
N THR A 155 -5.53 7.80 -2.05
CA THR A 155 -6.21 6.83 -2.91
C THR A 155 -7.34 6.09 -2.20
N GLY A 156 -7.43 6.19 -0.88
CA GLY A 156 -8.41 5.48 -0.09
C GLY A 156 -8.12 3.98 0.08
N ILE A 157 -6.90 3.55 -0.22
CA ILE A 157 -6.47 2.18 0.02
C ILE A 157 -6.41 1.95 1.55
N GLY A 158 -7.11 0.92 2.04
CA GLY A 158 -7.21 0.63 3.47
C GLY A 158 -8.44 1.23 4.17
N LYS A 159 -9.45 1.66 3.42
CA LYS A 159 -10.78 2.08 3.92
C LYS A 159 -11.77 0.95 3.84
#